data_7bfcb79bea7954dd000bb8e84727401b
#
_entry.id   7bfcb79bea7954dd000bb8e84727401b
#
_cell.length_a   1.000
_cell.length_b   1.000
_cell.length_c   1.000
_cell.angle_alpha   90.00
_cell.angle_beta   90.00
_cell.angle_gamma   90.00
#
_symmetry.space_group_name_H-M   'P 1'
#
loop_
_entity.id
_entity.type
_entity.pdbx_description
1 polymer ?
#
loop_
_entity_poly.entity_id
_entity_poly.type
_entity_poly.pdbx_seq_one_letter_code
_entity_poly.pdbx_strand_id
1 'polypeptide(L)'
;MRKRGVDGFRVLQSEEKEKYQTIMLQITLDMYQTLAAAVVVLALGRFLRGRVRLLERFCIPAPVIGGVLFAIFTCVCYGTGIAEFAFDDLLKEVCMVFFFTSVGFQANLKVLRSGGTAMIVFLVLVIGLIVGQNFVAIGLSKVLGISPLVGLCTGSIPMVGGHGTAGAFGPMLEGFGVRGATTLCTAAATYGLIAGSMMGGPVGKTLIEKHDLLKTVVPEDDSLLVEDEIKHERHASMYPSATFQIIIAMGIGTIVSKLLSLTGMTFPVYIGAMIAAACIRNIGEYSGAYVVYMGEINDIGGISLSLFLGMAMITLKLWQLADLAGPLVVLLAGQTVFILLYVVLVVFNVMGRDYDAAVLVSGTCGFGMGATPNAMANMQVVCEKYAPSIKAYLIIPLVGSLFADFLNSLAITLFINLI
;
A
#
# COMPACT_ATOMS: atom_id res chain seq x y z
N MET A 1 53.72 -2.29 -12.36
CA MET A 1 53.59 -0.99 -11.64
C MET A 1 52.20 -0.36 -11.61
N ARG A 2 51.13 -0.95 -12.20
CA ARG A 2 49.77 -0.32 -12.29
C ARG A 2 48.77 -0.74 -11.19
N LYS A 3 49.05 -1.76 -10.37
CA LYS A 3 48.13 -2.21 -9.28
C LYS A 3 48.27 -1.44 -7.96
N ARG A 4 49.44 -0.85 -7.67
CA ARG A 4 49.66 -0.11 -6.41
C ARG A 4 48.95 1.27 -6.34
N GLY A 5 48.55 1.87 -7.47
CA GLY A 5 47.88 3.17 -7.47
C GLY A 5 46.37 3.10 -7.15
N VAL A 6 45.70 1.99 -7.47
CA VAL A 6 44.24 1.83 -7.26
C VAL A 6 43.93 1.49 -5.80
N ASP A 7 44.81 0.71 -5.16
CA ASP A 7 44.62 0.36 -3.74
C ASP A 7 44.91 1.56 -2.82
N GLY A 8 45.90 2.39 -3.16
CA GLY A 8 46.17 3.63 -2.43
C GLY A 8 45.01 4.66 -2.50
N PHE A 9 44.35 4.75 -3.67
CA PHE A 9 43.23 5.66 -3.83
C PHE A 9 41.96 5.17 -3.06
N ARG A 10 41.76 3.85 -2.97
CA ARG A 10 40.68 3.25 -2.18
C ARG A 10 40.91 3.40 -0.68
N VAL A 11 42.12 3.26 -0.21
CA VAL A 11 42.49 3.44 1.21
C VAL A 11 42.34 4.91 1.61
N LEU A 12 42.76 5.87 0.78
CA LEU A 12 42.57 7.30 1.04
C LEU A 12 41.09 7.68 1.04
N GLN A 13 40.26 7.12 0.17
CA GLN A 13 38.82 7.33 0.18
C GLN A 13 38.12 6.70 1.39
N SER A 14 38.63 5.58 1.92
CA SER A 14 38.10 4.97 3.14
C SER A 14 38.50 5.77 4.39
N GLU A 15 39.74 6.25 4.47
CA GLU A 15 40.19 7.11 5.58
C GLU A 15 39.54 8.50 5.58
N GLU A 16 39.31 9.11 4.42
CA GLU A 16 38.53 10.33 4.32
C GLU A 16 37.07 10.09 4.72
N LYS A 17 36.45 9.00 4.30
CA LYS A 17 35.09 8.65 4.74
C LYS A 17 35.00 8.41 6.25
N GLU A 18 35.95 7.72 6.86
CA GLU A 18 36.00 7.56 8.31
C GLU A 18 36.21 8.89 9.02
N LYS A 19 37.07 9.78 8.48
CA LYS A 19 37.29 11.11 9.04
C LYS A 19 36.08 12.05 8.93
N TYR A 20 35.31 11.96 7.84
CA TYR A 20 34.03 12.68 7.68
C TYR A 20 32.93 12.11 8.58
N GLN A 21 32.87 10.80 8.81
CA GLN A 21 31.93 10.18 9.77
C GLN A 21 32.23 10.59 11.22
N THR A 22 33.48 10.90 11.57
CA THR A 22 33.86 11.30 12.93
C THR A 22 33.47 12.74 13.28
N ILE A 23 33.07 13.56 12.30
CA ILE A 23 32.71 14.99 12.48
C ILE A 23 31.18 15.21 12.33
N MET A 24 30.47 14.25 11.75
CA MET A 24 29.03 14.38 11.51
C MET A 24 28.22 14.34 12.82
N LEU A 25 27.38 15.34 13.03
CA LEU A 25 26.50 15.41 14.20
C LEU A 25 25.47 14.29 14.17
N GLN A 26 25.49 13.38 15.14
CA GLN A 26 24.52 12.32 15.31
C GLN A 26 23.34 12.85 16.14
N ILE A 27 22.17 13.00 15.49
CA ILE A 27 20.93 13.47 16.15
C ILE A 27 20.02 12.26 16.33
N THR A 28 19.91 11.76 17.56
CA THR A 28 19.03 10.65 17.92
C THR A 28 17.75 11.18 18.54
N LEU A 29 16.60 10.87 17.92
CA LEU A 29 15.28 11.21 18.43
C LEU A 29 14.71 10.01 19.18
N ASP A 30 14.23 10.24 20.41
CA ASP A 30 13.48 9.24 21.17
C ASP A 30 12.09 8.98 20.56
N MET A 31 11.32 8.03 21.11
CA MET A 31 10.01 7.66 20.60
C MET A 31 9.00 8.80 20.59
N TYR A 32 9.04 9.72 21.56
CA TYR A 32 8.13 10.86 21.63
C TYR A 32 8.52 11.95 20.64
N GLN A 33 9.82 12.21 20.51
CA GLN A 33 10.37 13.18 19.55
C GLN A 33 10.13 12.70 18.11
N THR A 34 10.32 11.40 17.85
CA THR A 34 10.03 10.78 16.55
C THR A 34 8.55 10.92 16.18
N LEU A 35 7.64 10.63 17.13
CA LEU A 35 6.21 10.80 16.92
C LEU A 35 5.85 12.28 16.67
N ALA A 36 6.39 13.20 17.47
CA ALA A 36 6.14 14.63 17.30
C ALA A 36 6.65 15.14 15.94
N ALA A 37 7.86 14.74 15.52
CA ALA A 37 8.41 15.08 14.22
C ALA A 37 7.51 14.56 13.09
N ALA A 38 7.02 13.32 13.19
CA ALA A 38 6.09 12.74 12.23
C ALA A 38 4.77 13.54 12.13
N VAL A 39 4.22 14.00 13.26
CA VAL A 39 3.00 14.83 13.28
C VAL A 39 3.24 16.20 12.63
N VAL A 40 4.39 16.83 12.88
CA VAL A 40 4.76 18.12 12.23
C VAL A 40 4.86 17.92 10.71
N VAL A 41 5.53 16.88 10.28
CA VAL A 41 5.69 16.52 8.86
C VAL A 41 4.33 16.20 8.21
N LEU A 42 3.44 15.49 8.93
CA LEU A 42 2.08 15.23 8.49
C LEU A 42 1.26 16.53 8.32
N ALA A 43 1.38 17.47 9.29
CA ALA A 43 0.69 18.75 9.22
C ALA A 43 1.19 19.58 8.02
N LEU A 44 2.51 19.61 7.78
CA LEU A 44 3.10 20.23 6.60
C LEU A 44 2.57 19.61 5.30
N GLY A 45 2.50 18.28 5.23
CA GLY A 45 1.96 17.57 4.09
C GLY A 45 0.49 17.87 3.82
N ARG A 46 -0.35 17.95 4.87
CA ARG A 46 -1.75 18.39 4.76
C ARG A 46 -1.88 19.82 4.23
N PHE A 47 -1.07 20.73 4.75
CA PHE A 47 -1.04 22.11 4.29
C PHE A 47 -0.68 22.23 2.81
N LEU A 48 0.36 21.53 2.37
CA LEU A 48 0.81 21.55 0.97
C LEU A 48 -0.19 20.87 0.04
N ARG A 49 -0.79 19.75 0.44
CA ARG A 49 -1.83 19.07 -0.34
C ARG A 49 -3.01 20.01 -0.63
N GLY A 50 -3.46 20.81 0.34
CA GLY A 50 -4.53 21.77 0.16
C GLY A 50 -4.17 22.97 -0.73
N ARG A 51 -2.87 23.23 -0.96
CA ARG A 51 -2.38 24.34 -1.82
C ARG A 51 -2.02 23.92 -3.24
N VAL A 52 -1.64 22.65 -3.45
CA VAL A 52 -1.14 22.14 -4.74
C VAL A 52 -2.15 21.13 -5.30
N ARG A 53 -2.99 21.59 -6.23
CA ARG A 53 -4.05 20.78 -6.88
C ARG A 53 -3.53 19.48 -7.50
N LEU A 54 -2.27 19.44 -7.95
CA LEU A 54 -1.67 18.25 -8.54
C LEU A 54 -1.53 17.13 -7.51
N LEU A 55 -1.14 17.45 -6.26
CA LEU A 55 -0.98 16.48 -5.17
C LEU A 55 -2.34 15.89 -4.74
N GLU A 56 -3.37 16.73 -4.74
CA GLU A 56 -4.74 16.31 -4.46
C GLU A 56 -5.29 15.41 -5.58
N ARG A 57 -5.09 15.82 -6.85
CA ARG A 57 -5.54 15.07 -8.03
C ARG A 57 -4.99 13.65 -8.09
N PHE A 58 -3.73 13.43 -7.69
CA PHE A 58 -3.11 12.10 -7.65
C PHE A 58 -3.35 11.36 -6.33
N CYS A 59 -4.19 11.89 -5.45
CA CYS A 59 -4.53 11.29 -4.15
C CYS A 59 -3.30 10.96 -3.28
N ILE A 60 -2.19 11.72 -3.42
CA ILE A 60 -0.96 11.45 -2.67
C ILE A 60 -1.23 11.69 -1.18
N PRO A 61 -0.92 10.71 -0.29
CA PRO A 61 -1.15 10.85 1.14
C PRO A 61 -0.32 12.00 1.75
N ALA A 62 -0.92 12.77 2.64
CA ALA A 62 -0.24 13.86 3.32
C ALA A 62 1.08 13.45 4.03
N PRO A 63 1.16 12.29 4.72
CA PRO A 63 2.42 11.83 5.30
C PRO A 63 3.54 11.68 4.28
N VAL A 64 3.21 11.24 3.05
CA VAL A 64 4.18 11.07 1.96
C VAL A 64 4.71 12.42 1.48
N ILE A 65 3.82 13.40 1.27
CA ILE A 65 4.21 14.74 0.83
C ILE A 65 5.17 15.38 1.82
N GLY A 66 4.79 15.43 3.08
CA GLY A 66 5.63 16.01 4.13
C GLY A 66 6.91 15.21 4.36
N GLY A 67 6.80 13.87 4.36
CA GLY A 67 7.93 12.97 4.59
C GLY A 67 8.99 13.03 3.50
N VAL A 68 8.61 13.12 2.22
CA VAL A 68 9.57 13.30 1.12
C VAL A 68 10.34 14.62 1.27
N LEU A 69 9.67 15.71 1.64
CA LEU A 69 10.37 16.98 1.90
C LEU A 69 11.35 16.86 3.06
N PHE A 70 10.95 16.18 4.13
CA PHE A 70 11.84 15.93 5.26
C PHE A 70 12.99 14.99 4.87
N ALA A 71 12.74 13.96 4.07
CA ALA A 71 13.77 13.05 3.56
C ALA A 71 14.76 13.75 2.62
N ILE A 72 14.33 14.74 1.83
CA ILE A 72 15.23 15.61 1.06
C ILE A 72 16.10 16.44 2.01
N PHE A 73 15.52 17.02 3.05
CA PHE A 73 16.26 17.77 4.05
C PHE A 73 17.33 16.90 4.73
N THR A 74 16.97 15.70 5.21
CA THR A 74 17.94 14.77 5.83
C THR A 74 18.98 14.28 4.83
N CYS A 75 18.62 14.08 3.57
CA CYS A 75 19.56 13.73 2.50
C CYS A 75 20.59 14.83 2.25
N VAL A 76 20.18 16.08 2.24
CA VAL A 76 21.11 17.24 2.13
C VAL A 76 22.04 17.32 3.34
N CYS A 77 21.50 17.19 4.56
CA CYS A 77 22.32 17.17 5.78
C CYS A 77 23.35 16.05 5.79
N TYR A 78 22.95 14.85 5.35
CA TYR A 78 23.84 13.70 5.23
C TYR A 78 24.91 13.92 4.14
N GLY A 79 24.50 14.36 2.95
CA GLY A 79 25.40 14.57 1.80
C GLY A 79 26.41 15.70 2.01
N THR A 80 26.06 16.70 2.84
CA THR A 80 26.96 17.80 3.24
C THR A 80 27.82 17.47 4.46
N GLY A 81 27.62 16.30 5.10
CA GLY A 81 28.35 15.90 6.30
C GLY A 81 27.98 16.68 7.57
N ILE A 82 26.86 17.40 7.57
CA ILE A 82 26.42 18.24 8.72
C ILE A 82 25.83 17.37 9.82
N ALA A 83 24.83 16.51 9.50
CA ALA A 83 24.12 15.72 10.48
C ALA A 83 23.55 14.42 9.89
N GLU A 84 23.52 13.39 10.72
CA GLU A 84 22.76 12.15 10.49
C GLU A 84 21.67 12.02 11.54
N PHE A 85 20.44 11.66 11.09
CA PHE A 85 19.28 11.51 11.96
C PHE A 85 18.99 10.02 12.20
N ALA A 86 18.80 9.64 13.47
CA ALA A 86 18.35 8.33 13.89
C ALA A 86 17.02 8.48 14.66
N PHE A 87 16.08 7.59 14.40
CA PHE A 87 14.72 7.63 14.92
C PHE A 87 14.40 6.35 15.70
N ASP A 88 13.63 6.48 16.78
CA ASP A 88 13.09 5.33 17.49
C ASP A 88 11.89 4.74 16.72
N ASP A 89 11.88 3.42 16.56
CA ASP A 89 10.91 2.70 15.74
C ASP A 89 9.75 2.08 16.55
N LEU A 90 9.77 2.13 17.89
CA LEU A 90 8.81 1.42 18.74
C LEU A 90 7.35 1.83 18.46
N LEU A 91 7.06 3.13 18.48
CA LEU A 91 5.70 3.62 18.21
C LEU A 91 5.28 3.45 16.76
N LYS A 92 6.23 3.44 15.83
CA LYS A 92 5.97 3.11 14.41
C LYS A 92 5.45 1.68 14.28
N GLU A 93 6.08 0.71 14.94
CA GLU A 93 5.65 -0.68 14.94
C GLU A 93 4.27 -0.85 15.60
N VAL A 94 4.03 -0.20 16.74
CA VAL A 94 2.72 -0.23 17.41
C VAL A 94 1.63 0.31 16.48
N CYS A 95 1.80 1.48 15.89
CA CYS A 95 0.83 2.08 14.98
C CYS A 95 0.60 1.20 13.72
N MET A 96 1.65 0.57 13.21
CA MET A 96 1.56 -0.40 12.11
C MET A 96 0.67 -1.59 12.47
N VAL A 97 0.86 -2.20 13.64
CA VAL A 97 0.05 -3.35 14.07
C VAL A 97 -1.40 -2.92 14.29
N PHE A 98 -1.68 -1.75 14.88
CA PHE A 98 -3.04 -1.19 14.98
C PHE A 98 -3.71 -1.06 13.62
N PHE A 99 -3.01 -0.48 12.65
CA PHE A 99 -3.51 -0.32 11.28
C PHE A 99 -3.85 -1.66 10.63
N PHE A 100 -2.89 -2.61 10.58
CA PHE A 100 -3.14 -3.90 9.94
C PHE A 100 -4.19 -4.75 10.68
N THR A 101 -4.32 -4.59 11.99
CA THR A 101 -5.41 -5.21 12.75
C THR A 101 -6.77 -4.66 12.30
N SER A 102 -6.88 -3.33 12.09
CA SER A 102 -8.11 -2.73 11.56
C SER A 102 -8.44 -3.24 10.15
N VAL A 103 -7.42 -3.43 9.29
CA VAL A 103 -7.59 -4.07 7.98
C VAL A 103 -8.13 -5.50 8.12
N GLY A 104 -7.65 -6.27 9.10
CA GLY A 104 -8.18 -7.60 9.38
C GLY A 104 -9.67 -7.60 9.70
N PHE A 105 -10.15 -6.65 10.50
CA PHE A 105 -11.57 -6.48 10.79
C PHE A 105 -12.44 -6.17 9.57
N GLN A 106 -11.86 -5.64 8.50
CA GLN A 106 -12.60 -5.36 7.26
C GLN A 106 -12.96 -6.65 6.50
N ALA A 107 -12.23 -7.75 6.67
CA ALA A 107 -12.45 -9.02 5.97
C ALA A 107 -13.73 -9.73 6.44
N ASN A 108 -14.88 -9.34 5.91
CA ASN A 108 -16.21 -9.87 6.23
C ASN A 108 -16.72 -10.81 5.14
N LEU A 109 -16.80 -12.12 5.47
CA LEU A 109 -17.26 -13.15 4.54
C LEU A 109 -18.77 -13.07 4.23
N LYS A 110 -19.57 -12.51 5.13
CA LYS A 110 -21.00 -12.29 4.89
C LYS A 110 -21.23 -11.26 3.80
N VAL A 111 -20.48 -10.14 3.86
CA VAL A 111 -20.50 -9.10 2.82
C VAL A 111 -20.00 -9.65 1.48
N LEU A 112 -18.93 -10.46 1.51
CA LEU A 112 -18.41 -11.09 0.28
C LEU A 112 -19.46 -11.99 -0.39
N ARG A 113 -20.21 -12.76 0.40
CA ARG A 113 -21.28 -13.64 -0.14
C ARG A 113 -22.49 -12.86 -0.65
N SER A 114 -22.87 -11.76 0.00
CA SER A 114 -24.00 -10.92 -0.43
C SER A 114 -23.76 -10.23 -1.77
N GLY A 115 -22.50 -9.92 -2.12
CA GLY A 115 -22.13 -9.32 -3.40
C GLY A 115 -22.20 -10.26 -4.61
N GLY A 116 -22.61 -11.51 -4.40
CA GLY A 116 -22.88 -12.48 -5.46
C GLY A 116 -21.64 -12.96 -6.23
N THR A 117 -21.90 -13.66 -7.33
CA THR A 117 -20.85 -14.32 -8.13
C THR A 117 -19.84 -13.31 -8.73
N ALA A 118 -20.30 -12.13 -9.15
CA ALA A 118 -19.46 -11.12 -9.76
C ALA A 118 -18.35 -10.62 -8.80
N MET A 119 -18.69 -10.45 -7.51
CA MET A 119 -17.73 -10.04 -6.49
C MET A 119 -16.68 -11.14 -6.23
N ILE A 120 -17.11 -12.41 -6.16
CA ILE A 120 -16.19 -13.55 -5.98
C ILE A 120 -15.24 -13.68 -7.17
N VAL A 121 -15.77 -13.57 -8.40
CA VAL A 121 -14.96 -13.61 -9.63
C VAL A 121 -13.96 -12.45 -9.63
N PHE A 122 -14.40 -11.25 -9.28
CA PHE A 122 -13.51 -10.09 -9.23
C PHE A 122 -12.43 -10.25 -8.15
N LEU A 123 -12.77 -10.82 -6.98
CA LEU A 123 -11.79 -11.14 -5.94
C LEU A 123 -10.70 -12.11 -6.45
N VAL A 124 -11.09 -13.14 -7.19
CA VAL A 124 -10.14 -14.09 -7.81
C VAL A 124 -9.24 -13.35 -8.81
N LEU A 125 -9.78 -12.43 -9.59
CA LEU A 125 -8.99 -11.59 -10.50
C LEU A 125 -8.02 -10.69 -9.75
N VAL A 126 -8.40 -10.14 -8.59
CA VAL A 126 -7.49 -9.34 -7.75
C VAL A 126 -6.35 -10.20 -7.18
N ILE A 127 -6.63 -11.44 -6.74
CA ILE A 127 -5.59 -12.38 -6.32
C ILE A 127 -4.64 -12.67 -7.51
N GLY A 128 -5.19 -12.91 -8.70
CA GLY A 128 -4.39 -13.10 -9.92
C GLY A 128 -3.50 -11.90 -10.26
N LEU A 129 -4.00 -10.68 -10.07
CA LEU A 129 -3.24 -9.45 -10.23
C LEU A 129 -2.07 -9.38 -9.24
N ILE A 130 -2.32 -9.61 -7.94
CA ILE A 130 -1.31 -9.61 -6.87
C ILE A 130 -0.19 -10.61 -7.17
N VAL A 131 -0.56 -11.85 -7.48
CA VAL A 131 0.37 -12.92 -7.81
C VAL A 131 1.16 -12.60 -9.08
N GLY A 132 0.48 -12.12 -10.12
CA GLY A 132 1.10 -11.73 -11.39
C GLY A 132 2.12 -10.61 -11.22
N GLN A 133 1.81 -9.56 -10.45
CA GLN A 133 2.73 -8.46 -10.16
C GLN A 133 4.01 -8.95 -9.48
N ASN A 134 3.91 -9.88 -8.53
CA ASN A 134 5.08 -10.43 -7.86
C ASN A 134 5.92 -11.31 -8.79
N PHE A 135 5.30 -12.13 -9.65
CA PHE A 135 6.02 -12.90 -10.66
C PHE A 135 6.73 -12.02 -11.68
N VAL A 136 6.08 -10.94 -12.15
CA VAL A 136 6.69 -9.97 -13.07
C VAL A 136 7.88 -9.28 -12.40
N ALA A 137 7.73 -8.85 -11.15
CA ALA A 137 8.78 -8.22 -10.38
C ALA A 137 10.01 -9.13 -10.21
N ILE A 138 9.79 -10.39 -9.79
CA ILE A 138 10.82 -11.40 -9.64
C ILE A 138 11.47 -11.76 -10.99
N GLY A 139 10.66 -11.95 -12.03
CA GLY A 139 11.14 -12.29 -13.36
C GLY A 139 12.05 -11.20 -13.93
N LEU A 140 11.60 -9.94 -13.88
CA LEU A 140 12.39 -8.81 -14.36
C LEU A 140 13.66 -8.59 -13.53
N SER A 141 13.60 -8.76 -12.21
CA SER A 141 14.79 -8.64 -11.36
C SER A 141 15.87 -9.67 -11.72
N LYS A 142 15.46 -10.92 -12.01
CA LYS A 142 16.39 -11.96 -12.48
C LYS A 142 17.02 -11.61 -13.84
N VAL A 143 16.24 -11.06 -14.78
CA VAL A 143 16.72 -10.60 -16.08
C VAL A 143 17.75 -9.46 -15.91
N LEU A 144 17.51 -8.56 -14.96
CA LEU A 144 18.42 -7.45 -14.64
C LEU A 144 19.63 -7.87 -13.80
N GLY A 145 19.74 -9.14 -13.37
CA GLY A 145 20.84 -9.64 -12.54
C GLY A 145 20.83 -9.09 -11.10
N ILE A 146 19.65 -8.66 -10.61
CA ILE A 146 19.48 -8.15 -9.24
C ILE A 146 18.69 -9.15 -8.38
N SER A 147 18.77 -8.98 -7.06
CA SER A 147 18.06 -9.86 -6.12
C SER A 147 16.53 -9.85 -6.37
N PRO A 148 15.86 -11.02 -6.38
CA PRO A 148 14.40 -11.12 -6.46
C PRO A 148 13.68 -10.34 -5.35
N LEU A 149 14.27 -10.23 -4.16
CA LEU A 149 13.72 -9.42 -3.06
C LEU A 149 13.69 -7.92 -3.40
N VAL A 150 14.68 -7.41 -4.17
CA VAL A 150 14.64 -6.04 -4.73
C VAL A 150 13.50 -5.93 -5.74
N GLY A 151 13.26 -6.97 -6.54
CA GLY A 151 12.10 -7.02 -7.43
C GLY A 151 10.79 -6.85 -6.67
N LEU A 152 10.57 -7.58 -5.58
CA LEU A 152 9.34 -7.48 -4.75
C LEU A 152 9.07 -6.06 -4.25
N CYS A 153 10.11 -5.23 -4.06
CA CYS A 153 9.92 -3.81 -3.73
C CYS A 153 9.17 -3.02 -4.81
N THR A 154 8.97 -3.56 -5.99
CA THR A 154 8.18 -2.98 -7.09
C THR A 154 6.99 -3.84 -7.51
N GLY A 155 6.78 -4.98 -6.85
CA GLY A 155 5.66 -5.88 -7.05
C GLY A 155 4.37 -5.41 -6.35
N SER A 156 3.58 -6.35 -5.89
CA SER A 156 2.31 -6.05 -5.22
C SER A 156 2.46 -5.30 -3.90
N ILE A 157 3.66 -5.29 -3.28
CA ILE A 157 3.96 -4.52 -2.06
C ILE A 157 3.56 -3.05 -2.25
N PRO A 158 4.18 -2.29 -3.19
CA PRO A 158 3.81 -0.91 -3.43
C PRO A 158 2.61 -0.75 -4.37
N MET A 159 2.36 -1.68 -5.30
CA MET A 159 1.38 -1.50 -6.35
C MET A 159 -0.06 -1.64 -5.84
N VAL A 160 -0.43 -2.78 -5.29
CA VAL A 160 -1.75 -3.01 -4.68
C VAL A 160 -1.77 -2.49 -3.24
N GLY A 161 -0.72 -2.78 -2.45
CA GLY A 161 -0.67 -2.40 -1.04
C GLY A 161 -0.30 -0.94 -0.75
N GLY A 162 0.16 -0.21 -1.76
CA GLY A 162 0.47 1.21 -1.64
C GLY A 162 1.53 1.53 -0.58
N HIS A 163 1.46 2.75 -0.02
CA HIS A 163 2.43 3.21 0.97
C HIS A 163 2.33 2.48 2.31
N GLY A 164 1.13 2.00 2.70
CA GLY A 164 0.93 1.27 3.95
C GLY A 164 1.74 -0.03 3.97
N THR A 165 1.55 -0.84 2.95
CA THR A 165 2.26 -2.12 2.79
C THR A 165 3.75 -1.89 2.50
N ALA A 166 4.09 -0.87 1.69
CA ALA A 166 5.48 -0.47 1.46
C ALA A 166 6.23 -0.13 2.76
N GLY A 167 5.59 0.64 3.66
CA GLY A 167 6.15 1.01 4.95
C GLY A 167 6.31 -0.17 5.91
N ALA A 168 5.46 -1.19 5.82
CA ALA A 168 5.51 -2.38 6.67
C ALA A 168 6.54 -3.40 6.17
N PHE A 169 6.50 -3.74 4.88
CA PHE A 169 7.37 -4.77 4.31
C PHE A 169 8.75 -4.24 3.92
N GLY A 170 8.93 -2.92 3.69
CA GLY A 170 10.21 -2.31 3.41
C GLY A 170 11.27 -2.62 4.48
N PRO A 171 11.04 -2.28 5.77
CA PRO A 171 11.96 -2.61 6.86
C PRO A 171 12.19 -4.12 7.01
N MET A 172 11.16 -4.95 6.78
CA MET A 172 11.30 -6.40 6.79
C MET A 172 12.29 -6.88 5.72
N LEU A 173 12.19 -6.36 4.48
CA LEU A 173 13.11 -6.68 3.40
C LEU A 173 14.52 -6.14 3.67
N GLU A 174 14.66 -5.03 4.39
CA GLU A 174 15.97 -4.54 4.86
C GLU A 174 16.61 -5.52 5.85
N GLY A 175 15.80 -6.14 6.72
CA GLY A 175 16.22 -7.23 7.61
C GLY A 175 16.73 -8.46 6.85
N PHE A 176 16.24 -8.71 5.64
CA PHE A 176 16.74 -9.74 4.71
C PHE A 176 17.91 -9.27 3.83
N GLY A 177 18.49 -8.09 4.10
CA GLY A 177 19.69 -7.58 3.44
C GLY A 177 19.44 -6.71 2.20
N VAL A 178 18.20 -6.35 1.89
CA VAL A 178 17.86 -5.42 0.79
C VAL A 178 18.05 -3.98 1.25
N ARG A 179 19.22 -3.41 0.98
CA ARG A 179 19.54 -2.02 1.37
C ARG A 179 18.55 -1.03 0.74
N GLY A 180 17.95 -0.16 1.55
CA GLY A 180 17.04 0.88 1.10
C GLY A 180 15.68 0.37 0.59
N ALA A 181 15.27 -0.85 0.96
CA ALA A 181 14.00 -1.43 0.53
C ALA A 181 12.81 -0.55 0.92
N THR A 182 12.79 0.05 2.10
CA THR A 182 11.74 0.97 2.54
C THR A 182 11.61 2.16 1.59
N THR A 183 12.73 2.76 1.21
CA THR A 183 12.78 3.91 0.30
C THR A 183 12.36 3.50 -1.11
N LEU A 184 12.82 2.32 -1.57
CA LEU A 184 12.49 1.76 -2.88
C LEU A 184 10.99 1.46 -3.01
N CYS A 185 10.41 0.76 -2.03
CA CYS A 185 8.97 0.45 -1.99
C CYS A 185 8.13 1.75 -1.97
N THR A 186 8.54 2.75 -1.19
CA THR A 186 7.83 4.03 -1.10
C THR A 186 7.88 4.82 -2.41
N ALA A 187 9.04 4.87 -3.06
CA ALA A 187 9.18 5.50 -4.38
C ALA A 187 8.31 4.79 -5.43
N ALA A 188 8.29 3.45 -5.41
CA ALA A 188 7.45 2.66 -6.29
C ALA A 188 5.95 2.88 -6.02
N ALA A 189 5.52 2.97 -4.75
CA ALA A 189 4.14 3.29 -4.39
C ALA A 189 3.72 4.68 -4.88
N THR A 190 4.60 5.69 -4.75
CA THR A 190 4.34 7.05 -5.25
C THR A 190 4.19 7.05 -6.78
N TYR A 191 5.08 6.35 -7.49
CA TYR A 191 4.95 6.15 -8.93
C TYR A 191 3.62 5.48 -9.28
N GLY A 192 3.26 4.41 -8.56
CA GLY A 192 2.03 3.67 -8.77
C GLY A 192 0.78 4.53 -8.65
N LEU A 193 0.69 5.38 -7.61
CA LEU A 193 -0.43 6.34 -7.45
C LEU A 193 -0.58 7.25 -8.67
N ILE A 194 0.52 7.80 -9.18
CA ILE A 194 0.50 8.70 -10.32
C ILE A 194 0.10 7.93 -11.60
N ALA A 195 0.79 6.83 -11.89
CA ALA A 195 0.54 6.02 -13.08
C ALA A 195 -0.88 5.43 -13.09
N GLY A 196 -1.34 4.87 -11.96
CA GLY A 196 -2.68 4.32 -11.81
C GLY A 196 -3.79 5.35 -12.04
N SER A 197 -3.62 6.58 -11.51
CA SER A 197 -4.56 7.68 -11.73
C SER A 197 -4.59 8.16 -13.18
N MET A 198 -3.46 8.09 -13.89
CA MET A 198 -3.38 8.54 -15.28
C MET A 198 -3.92 7.52 -16.28
N MET A 199 -3.88 6.23 -15.95
CA MET A 199 -4.25 5.16 -16.89
C MET A 199 -5.74 4.84 -16.91
N GLY A 200 -6.41 4.86 -15.77
CA GLY A 200 -7.77 4.33 -15.64
C GLY A 200 -8.78 4.98 -16.58
N GLY A 201 -8.83 6.32 -16.62
CA GLY A 201 -9.72 7.05 -17.51
C GLY A 201 -9.51 6.74 -19.00
N PRO A 202 -8.28 6.89 -19.54
CA PRO A 202 -7.97 6.57 -20.93
C PRO A 202 -8.25 5.11 -21.32
N VAL A 203 -7.92 4.14 -20.46
CA VAL A 203 -8.17 2.71 -20.74
C VAL A 203 -9.67 2.42 -20.77
N GLY A 204 -10.44 2.88 -19.76
CA GLY A 204 -11.89 2.73 -19.73
C GLY A 204 -12.56 3.37 -20.95
N LYS A 205 -12.17 4.63 -21.27
CA LYS A 205 -12.63 5.32 -22.49
C LYS A 205 -12.39 4.51 -23.75
N THR A 206 -11.16 4.01 -23.93
CA THR A 206 -10.77 3.27 -25.14
C THR A 206 -11.61 1.99 -25.29
N LEU A 207 -11.88 1.26 -24.20
CA LEU A 207 -12.71 0.07 -24.24
C LEU A 207 -14.16 0.41 -24.59
N ILE A 208 -14.73 1.44 -23.98
CA ILE A 208 -16.11 1.87 -24.22
C ILE A 208 -16.31 2.30 -25.68
N GLU A 209 -15.44 3.14 -26.21
CA GLU A 209 -15.57 3.67 -27.58
C GLU A 209 -15.24 2.60 -28.63
N LYS A 210 -14.21 1.77 -28.41
CA LYS A 210 -13.80 0.73 -29.37
C LYS A 210 -14.84 -0.39 -29.54
N HIS A 211 -15.54 -0.74 -28.47
CA HIS A 211 -16.51 -1.84 -28.45
C HIS A 211 -17.97 -1.36 -28.46
N ASP A 212 -18.21 -0.03 -28.56
CA ASP A 212 -19.55 0.58 -28.57
C ASP A 212 -20.42 0.14 -27.37
N LEU A 213 -19.80 0.12 -26.18
CA LEU A 213 -20.38 -0.48 -24.97
C LEU A 213 -21.56 0.31 -24.36
N LEU A 214 -21.81 1.54 -24.82
CA LEU A 214 -22.98 2.31 -24.35
C LEU A 214 -24.31 1.63 -24.68
N LYS A 215 -24.32 0.73 -25.68
CA LYS A 215 -25.49 -0.10 -26.01
C LYS A 215 -25.77 -1.18 -24.96
N THR A 216 -24.79 -1.50 -24.12
CA THR A 216 -24.91 -2.52 -23.07
C THR A 216 -25.26 -1.91 -21.70
N VAL A 217 -25.42 -0.60 -21.63
CA VAL A 217 -25.85 0.06 -20.39
C VAL A 217 -27.29 -0.37 -20.08
N VAL A 218 -27.45 -1.07 -18.96
CA VAL A 218 -28.76 -1.41 -18.42
C VAL A 218 -29.24 -0.21 -17.60
N PRO A 219 -30.45 0.34 -17.82
CA PRO A 219 -30.99 1.32 -16.93
C PRO A 219 -31.15 0.70 -15.53
N GLU A 220 -30.30 1.10 -14.60
CA GLU A 220 -30.34 0.61 -13.23
C GLU A 220 -31.36 1.43 -12.42
N ASP A 221 -32.09 0.75 -11.58
CA ASP A 221 -33.05 1.38 -10.67
C ASP A 221 -32.29 2.08 -9.55
N ASP A 222 -32.41 3.41 -9.46
CA ASP A 222 -31.73 4.24 -8.45
C ASP A 222 -32.07 3.83 -6.99
N SER A 223 -33.03 2.97 -6.79
CA SER A 223 -33.41 2.45 -5.47
C SER A 223 -32.32 1.61 -4.80
N LEU A 224 -31.38 1.04 -5.55
CA LEU A 224 -30.27 0.23 -5.02
C LEU A 224 -29.13 1.08 -4.41
N LEU A 225 -29.07 2.38 -4.71
CA LEU A 225 -28.06 3.28 -4.15
C LEU A 225 -28.42 3.78 -2.72
N VAL A 226 -29.64 3.53 -2.25
CA VAL A 226 -30.18 4.17 -1.04
C VAL A 226 -30.04 3.30 0.21
N GLU A 227 -29.72 1.99 0.12
CA GLU A 227 -29.83 1.10 1.27
C GLU A 227 -28.55 0.88 2.10
N ASP A 228 -27.37 1.36 1.71
CA ASP A 228 -26.13 0.98 2.41
C ASP A 228 -25.31 2.12 3.06
N GLU A 229 -25.77 3.35 3.07
CA GLU A 229 -25.34 4.30 4.09
C GLU A 229 -26.40 4.42 5.20
N ILE A 230 -26.69 3.36 5.94
CA ILE A 230 -26.99 3.55 7.35
C ILE A 230 -25.70 4.16 7.92
N LYS A 231 -25.67 5.50 7.93
CA LYS A 231 -24.69 6.26 8.70
C LYS A 231 -24.76 5.73 10.12
N HIS A 232 -23.89 4.78 10.43
CA HIS A 232 -23.67 4.39 11.81
C HIS A 232 -23.23 5.70 12.49
N GLU A 233 -24.13 6.32 13.24
CA GLU A 233 -23.79 7.50 14.02
C GLU A 233 -22.62 7.09 14.92
N ARG A 234 -21.46 7.69 14.67
CA ARG A 234 -20.27 7.46 15.47
C ARG A 234 -20.48 8.05 16.83
N HIS A 235 -20.51 7.22 17.84
CA HIS A 235 -20.68 7.66 19.20
C HIS A 235 -19.33 7.64 19.93
N ALA A 236 -18.97 8.78 20.55
CA ALA A 236 -17.73 8.88 21.32
C ALA A 236 -17.61 7.76 22.39
N SER A 237 -18.72 7.28 22.94
CA SER A 237 -18.78 6.19 23.92
C SER A 237 -18.35 4.82 23.37
N MET A 238 -18.30 4.61 22.03
CA MET A 238 -17.96 3.33 21.40
C MET A 238 -16.46 3.19 21.09
N TYR A 239 -15.70 4.27 21.03
CA TYR A 239 -14.25 4.23 20.77
C TYR A 239 -13.46 3.38 21.77
N PRO A 240 -13.74 3.41 23.10
CA PRO A 240 -13.06 2.51 24.03
C PRO A 240 -13.29 1.04 23.68
N SER A 241 -14.54 0.65 23.38
CA SER A 241 -14.88 -0.73 23.01
C SER A 241 -14.20 -1.18 21.72
N ALA A 242 -14.18 -0.32 20.70
CA ALA A 242 -13.46 -0.55 19.45
C ALA A 242 -11.95 -0.70 19.67
N THR A 243 -11.36 0.16 20.50
CA THR A 243 -9.95 0.10 20.87
C THR A 243 -9.63 -1.22 21.58
N PHE A 244 -10.47 -1.66 22.51
CA PHE A 244 -10.28 -2.93 23.21
C PHE A 244 -10.39 -4.13 22.25
N GLN A 245 -11.31 -4.10 21.28
CA GLN A 245 -11.39 -5.14 20.25
C GLN A 245 -10.11 -5.23 19.43
N ILE A 246 -9.53 -4.10 19.02
CA ILE A 246 -8.25 -4.05 18.31
C ILE A 246 -7.13 -4.63 19.19
N ILE A 247 -7.00 -4.19 20.43
CA ILE A 247 -5.94 -4.63 21.36
C ILE A 247 -6.05 -6.14 21.64
N ILE A 248 -7.26 -6.67 21.83
CA ILE A 248 -7.50 -8.11 22.01
C ILE A 248 -7.06 -8.87 20.76
N ALA A 249 -7.44 -8.39 19.56
CA ALA A 249 -7.03 -9.00 18.31
C ALA A 249 -5.51 -8.98 18.12
N MET A 250 -4.83 -7.89 18.51
CA MET A 250 -3.36 -7.79 18.50
C MET A 250 -2.74 -8.84 19.42
N GLY A 251 -3.25 -8.97 20.66
CA GLY A 251 -2.76 -9.95 21.63
C GLY A 251 -2.91 -11.39 21.14
N ILE A 252 -4.10 -11.76 20.63
CA ILE A 252 -4.35 -13.06 20.01
C ILE A 252 -3.44 -13.24 18.79
N GLY A 253 -3.25 -12.19 18.02
CA GLY A 253 -2.42 -12.18 16.81
C GLY A 253 -0.96 -12.54 17.06
N THR A 254 -0.39 -12.15 18.21
CA THR A 254 0.97 -12.57 18.57
C THR A 254 1.08 -14.10 18.74
N ILE A 255 0.04 -14.71 19.29
CA ILE A 255 -0.04 -16.17 19.43
C ILE A 255 -0.19 -16.82 18.07
N VAL A 256 -1.07 -16.27 17.20
CA VAL A 256 -1.28 -16.76 15.84
C VAL A 256 0.03 -16.69 15.03
N SER A 257 0.76 -15.56 15.08
CA SER A 257 2.06 -15.42 14.39
C SER A 257 3.08 -16.45 14.88
N LYS A 258 3.14 -16.72 16.20
CA LYS A 258 4.02 -17.75 16.76
C LYS A 258 3.65 -19.15 16.27
N LEU A 259 2.36 -19.48 16.23
CA LEU A 259 1.89 -20.77 15.71
C LEU A 259 2.22 -20.92 14.21
N LEU A 260 2.01 -19.87 13.42
CA LEU A 260 2.36 -19.88 12.01
C LEU A 260 3.88 -20.04 11.79
N SER A 261 4.71 -19.44 12.63
CA SER A 261 6.18 -19.56 12.55
C SER A 261 6.68 -20.98 12.83
N LEU A 262 5.86 -21.86 13.47
CA LEU A 262 6.18 -23.28 13.61
C LEU A 262 6.24 -24.04 12.27
N THR A 263 5.68 -23.45 11.20
CA THR A 263 5.77 -23.99 9.83
C THR A 263 7.16 -23.81 9.20
N GLY A 264 8.08 -23.13 9.88
CA GLY A 264 9.41 -22.77 9.36
C GLY A 264 9.41 -21.49 8.53
N MET A 265 8.26 -20.85 8.32
CA MET A 265 8.12 -19.59 7.61
C MET A 265 8.12 -18.40 8.58
N THR A 266 8.62 -17.26 8.15
CA THR A 266 8.63 -16.02 8.93
C THR A 266 7.32 -15.26 8.74
N PHE A 267 6.55 -15.12 9.82
CA PHE A 267 5.31 -14.34 9.85
C PHE A 267 5.45 -13.15 10.80
N PRO A 268 5.41 -11.91 10.28
CA PRO A 268 5.36 -10.71 11.10
C PRO A 268 4.13 -10.71 12.04
N VAL A 269 4.25 -10.02 13.19
CA VAL A 269 3.19 -9.94 14.20
C VAL A 269 1.87 -9.40 13.64
N TYR A 270 1.95 -8.41 12.73
CA TYR A 270 0.75 -7.81 12.14
C TYR A 270 -0.05 -8.78 11.25
N ILE A 271 0.58 -9.79 10.64
CA ILE A 271 -0.13 -10.83 9.88
C ILE A 271 -1.02 -11.66 10.81
N GLY A 272 -0.48 -12.11 11.96
CA GLY A 272 -1.29 -12.82 12.94
C GLY A 272 -2.39 -11.97 13.54
N ALA A 273 -2.13 -10.68 13.81
CA ALA A 273 -3.13 -9.73 14.30
C ALA A 273 -4.26 -9.52 13.28
N MET A 274 -3.91 -9.42 12.00
CA MET A 274 -4.86 -9.30 10.91
C MET A 274 -5.75 -10.54 10.77
N ILE A 275 -5.17 -11.74 10.86
CA ILE A 275 -5.93 -13.03 10.85
C ILE A 275 -6.84 -13.13 12.07
N ALA A 276 -6.34 -12.81 13.27
CA ALA A 276 -7.13 -12.83 14.49
C ALA A 276 -8.32 -11.87 14.41
N ALA A 277 -8.11 -10.66 13.90
CA ALA A 277 -9.15 -9.66 13.68
C ALA A 277 -10.22 -10.14 12.69
N ALA A 278 -9.79 -10.76 11.57
CA ALA A 278 -10.71 -11.36 10.60
C ALA A 278 -11.55 -12.48 11.22
N CYS A 279 -10.95 -13.33 12.05
CA CYS A 279 -11.68 -14.37 12.79
C CYS A 279 -12.69 -13.75 13.77
N ILE A 280 -12.29 -12.77 14.59
CA ILE A 280 -13.17 -12.08 15.54
C ILE A 280 -14.34 -11.44 14.77
N ARG A 281 -14.07 -10.73 13.66
CA ARG A 281 -15.12 -10.11 12.83
C ARG A 281 -16.16 -11.14 12.38
N ASN A 282 -15.70 -12.22 11.78
CA ASN A 282 -16.61 -13.21 11.20
C ASN A 282 -17.35 -14.02 12.29
N ILE A 283 -16.73 -14.35 13.41
CA ILE A 283 -17.40 -15.00 14.55
C ILE A 283 -18.51 -14.09 15.10
N GLY A 284 -18.24 -12.79 15.29
CA GLY A 284 -19.26 -11.83 15.74
C GLY A 284 -20.45 -11.74 14.79
N GLU A 285 -20.19 -11.64 13.48
CA GLU A 285 -21.24 -11.56 12.45
C GLU A 285 -22.10 -12.82 12.34
N TYR A 286 -21.49 -14.00 12.47
CA TYR A 286 -22.24 -15.26 12.37
C TYR A 286 -22.94 -15.66 13.67
N SER A 287 -22.35 -15.39 14.83
CA SER A 287 -22.91 -15.77 16.12
C SER A 287 -23.90 -14.75 16.67
N GLY A 288 -23.78 -13.47 16.30
CA GLY A 288 -24.53 -12.37 16.91
C GLY A 288 -24.20 -12.15 18.40
N ALA A 289 -23.16 -12.81 18.94
CA ALA A 289 -22.82 -12.78 20.35
C ALA A 289 -22.27 -11.44 20.84
N TYR A 290 -21.68 -10.66 19.94
CA TYR A 290 -21.14 -9.33 20.21
C TYR A 290 -21.14 -8.45 18.96
N VAL A 291 -21.10 -7.14 19.18
CA VAL A 291 -21.06 -6.14 18.10
C VAL A 291 -19.61 -5.74 17.82
N VAL A 292 -19.25 -5.68 16.54
CA VAL A 292 -17.95 -5.14 16.08
C VAL A 292 -18.18 -3.70 15.59
N TYR A 293 -17.49 -2.77 16.23
CA TYR A 293 -17.66 -1.31 15.99
C TYR A 293 -16.81 -0.86 14.82
N MET A 294 -17.23 -1.22 13.58
CA MET A 294 -16.42 -1.03 12.36
C MET A 294 -16.11 0.43 12.06
N GLY A 295 -17.06 1.34 12.32
CA GLY A 295 -16.85 2.77 12.07
C GLY A 295 -15.66 3.32 12.89
N GLU A 296 -15.68 3.04 14.19
CA GLU A 296 -14.68 3.48 15.13
C GLU A 296 -13.35 2.73 14.92
N ILE A 297 -13.39 1.42 14.59
CA ILE A 297 -12.20 0.65 14.23
C ILE A 297 -11.50 1.24 13.00
N ASN A 298 -12.26 1.62 11.97
CA ASN A 298 -11.71 2.25 10.77
C ASN A 298 -11.09 3.62 11.07
N ASP A 299 -11.71 4.43 11.94
CA ASP A 299 -11.17 5.73 12.34
C ASP A 299 -9.85 5.56 13.10
N ILE A 300 -9.78 4.64 14.07
CA ILE A 300 -8.56 4.31 14.81
C ILE A 300 -7.48 3.80 13.85
N GLY A 301 -7.84 2.90 12.92
CA GLY A 301 -6.97 2.39 11.89
C GLY A 301 -6.42 3.50 10.99
N GLY A 302 -7.25 4.45 10.58
CA GLY A 302 -6.86 5.60 9.75
C GLY A 302 -5.90 6.57 10.46
N ILE A 303 -6.13 6.82 11.75
CA ILE A 303 -5.21 7.61 12.59
C ILE A 303 -3.87 6.86 12.71
N SER A 304 -3.91 5.58 13.03
CA SER A 304 -2.73 4.74 13.19
C SER A 304 -1.93 4.65 11.89
N LEU A 305 -2.59 4.50 10.73
CA LEU A 305 -1.96 4.56 9.42
C LEU A 305 -1.24 5.89 9.18
N SER A 306 -1.90 7.02 9.50
CA SER A 306 -1.31 8.35 9.30
C SER A 306 -0.06 8.55 10.12
N LEU A 307 -0.07 8.13 11.39
CA LEU A 307 1.08 8.22 12.29
C LEU A 307 2.20 7.25 11.86
N PHE A 308 1.85 6.00 11.57
CA PHE A 308 2.77 5.00 11.05
C PHE A 308 3.48 5.48 9.78
N LEU A 309 2.72 5.95 8.78
CA LEU A 309 3.30 6.48 7.55
C LEU A 309 4.15 7.74 7.80
N GLY A 310 3.71 8.63 8.70
CA GLY A 310 4.50 9.80 9.07
C GLY A 310 5.87 9.41 9.60
N MET A 311 5.92 8.48 10.57
CA MET A 311 7.18 7.96 11.12
C MET A 311 8.00 7.19 10.09
N ALA A 312 7.38 6.36 9.25
CA ALA A 312 8.08 5.64 8.19
C ALA A 312 8.69 6.57 7.13
N MET A 313 8.02 7.69 6.82
CA MET A 313 8.48 8.62 5.79
C MET A 313 9.65 9.50 6.26
N ILE A 314 9.72 9.88 7.53
CA ILE A 314 10.85 10.66 8.04
C ILE A 314 12.15 9.84 8.13
N THR A 315 12.06 8.51 8.15
CA THR A 315 13.22 7.60 8.19
C THR A 315 13.81 7.27 6.82
N LEU A 316 13.23 7.79 5.71
CA LEU A 316 13.67 7.48 4.36
C LEU A 316 15.10 7.99 4.09
N LYS A 317 15.95 7.11 3.57
CA LYS A 317 17.35 7.38 3.19
C LYS A 317 17.47 7.48 1.67
N LEU A 318 17.11 8.65 1.10
CA LEU A 318 17.03 8.85 -0.36
C LEU A 318 18.37 8.58 -1.08
N TRP A 319 19.51 8.79 -0.43
CA TRP A 319 20.83 8.50 -1.01
C TRP A 319 21.04 7.02 -1.34
N GLN A 320 20.27 6.11 -0.74
CA GLN A 320 20.34 4.67 -1.02
C GLN A 320 19.68 4.28 -2.35
N LEU A 321 18.88 5.15 -2.96
CA LEU A 321 18.22 4.87 -4.24
C LEU A 321 19.13 5.07 -5.45
N ALA A 322 20.23 5.77 -5.31
CA ALA A 322 21.07 6.17 -6.44
C ALA A 322 21.54 4.98 -7.28
N ASP A 323 21.97 3.90 -6.63
CA ASP A 323 22.48 2.70 -7.30
C ASP A 323 21.40 1.85 -7.96
N LEU A 324 20.13 2.01 -7.56
CA LEU A 324 18.97 1.23 -8.03
C LEU A 324 18.07 2.02 -9.00
N ALA A 325 18.39 3.27 -9.30
CA ALA A 325 17.54 4.14 -10.11
C ALA A 325 17.27 3.56 -11.52
N GLY A 326 18.28 3.03 -12.21
CA GLY A 326 18.12 2.41 -13.52
C GLY A 326 17.23 1.16 -13.49
N PRO A 327 17.56 0.14 -12.69
CA PRO A 327 16.71 -1.02 -12.50
C PRO A 327 15.28 -0.69 -12.08
N LEU A 328 15.08 0.30 -11.20
CA LEU A 328 13.77 0.73 -10.73
C LEU A 328 12.88 1.19 -11.89
N VAL A 329 13.39 1.99 -12.82
CA VAL A 329 12.61 2.45 -13.98
C VAL A 329 12.13 1.28 -14.84
N VAL A 330 12.98 0.28 -15.08
CA VAL A 330 12.62 -0.92 -15.87
C VAL A 330 11.55 -1.74 -15.16
N LEU A 331 11.72 -1.96 -13.85
CA LEU A 331 10.75 -2.70 -13.04
C LEU A 331 9.39 -2.02 -13.02
N LEU A 332 9.34 -0.70 -12.82
CA LEU A 332 8.09 0.07 -12.79
C LEU A 332 7.41 0.14 -14.16
N ALA A 333 8.18 0.28 -15.24
CA ALA A 333 7.65 0.19 -16.60
C ALA A 333 7.06 -1.20 -16.87
N GLY A 334 7.73 -2.26 -16.43
CA GLY A 334 7.23 -3.64 -16.52
C GLY A 334 5.91 -3.84 -15.77
N GLN A 335 5.78 -3.29 -14.57
CA GLN A 335 4.51 -3.33 -13.82
C GLN A 335 3.39 -2.57 -14.54
N THR A 336 3.72 -1.41 -15.13
CA THR A 336 2.74 -0.62 -15.90
C THR A 336 2.23 -1.38 -17.11
N VAL A 337 3.13 -2.00 -17.88
CA VAL A 337 2.76 -2.84 -19.02
C VAL A 337 1.95 -4.05 -18.57
N PHE A 338 2.37 -4.72 -17.50
CA PHE A 338 1.66 -5.88 -16.98
C PHE A 338 0.22 -5.54 -16.60
N ILE A 339 -0.01 -4.48 -15.81
CA ILE A 339 -1.37 -4.13 -15.40
C ILE A 339 -2.24 -3.75 -16.60
N LEU A 340 -1.72 -2.98 -17.56
CA LEU A 340 -2.46 -2.65 -18.79
C LEU A 340 -2.90 -3.91 -19.54
N LEU A 341 -2.00 -4.85 -19.72
CA LEU A 341 -2.34 -6.13 -20.37
C LEU A 341 -3.34 -6.93 -19.52
N TYR A 342 -3.12 -7.01 -18.22
CA TYR A 342 -3.98 -7.77 -17.31
C TYR A 342 -5.41 -7.24 -17.29
N VAL A 343 -5.60 -5.92 -17.14
CA VAL A 343 -6.96 -5.36 -17.07
C VAL A 343 -7.71 -5.46 -18.39
N VAL A 344 -7.02 -5.30 -19.54
CA VAL A 344 -7.65 -5.37 -20.85
C VAL A 344 -7.89 -6.82 -21.29
N LEU A 345 -6.92 -7.71 -21.09
CA LEU A 345 -6.99 -9.08 -21.59
C LEU A 345 -7.69 -10.03 -20.62
N VAL A 346 -7.62 -9.78 -19.32
CA VAL A 346 -8.17 -10.69 -18.30
C VAL A 346 -9.40 -10.07 -17.65
N VAL A 347 -9.27 -8.94 -16.95
CA VAL A 347 -10.39 -8.36 -16.19
C VAL A 347 -11.57 -8.04 -17.10
N PHE A 348 -11.36 -7.32 -18.20
CA PHE A 348 -12.42 -6.96 -19.14
C PHE A 348 -13.15 -8.18 -19.71
N ASN A 349 -12.39 -9.21 -20.10
CA ASN A 349 -12.96 -10.39 -20.72
C ASN A 349 -13.73 -11.29 -19.74
N VAL A 350 -13.24 -11.43 -18.52
CA VAL A 350 -13.85 -12.29 -17.49
C VAL A 350 -15.07 -11.60 -16.85
N MET A 351 -15.05 -10.27 -16.73
CA MET A 351 -16.15 -9.52 -16.12
C MET A 351 -17.36 -9.26 -17.05
N GLY A 352 -17.31 -9.73 -18.29
CA GLY A 352 -18.50 -9.75 -19.16
C GLY A 352 -18.38 -8.95 -20.45
N ARG A 353 -17.30 -8.19 -20.68
CA ARG A 353 -17.08 -7.33 -21.88
C ARG A 353 -18.18 -6.29 -22.10
N ASP A 354 -18.86 -5.89 -21.05
CA ASP A 354 -19.91 -4.88 -21.04
C ASP A 354 -19.41 -3.53 -20.55
N TYR A 355 -20.31 -2.55 -20.42
CA TYR A 355 -19.99 -1.22 -19.90
C TYR A 355 -19.45 -1.30 -18.47
N ASP A 356 -20.07 -2.10 -17.60
CA ASP A 356 -19.65 -2.27 -16.21
C ASP A 356 -18.23 -2.84 -16.12
N ALA A 357 -17.91 -3.82 -16.98
CA ALA A 357 -16.55 -4.37 -17.06
C ALA A 357 -15.53 -3.30 -17.46
N ALA A 358 -15.87 -2.35 -18.35
CA ALA A 358 -14.95 -1.26 -18.71
C ALA A 358 -14.76 -0.27 -17.55
N VAL A 359 -15.80 -0.01 -16.76
CA VAL A 359 -15.70 0.81 -15.54
C VAL A 359 -14.87 0.09 -14.48
N LEU A 360 -15.08 -1.23 -14.27
CA LEU A 360 -14.26 -2.07 -13.38
C LEU A 360 -12.78 -2.05 -13.79
N VAL A 361 -12.47 -2.13 -15.09
CA VAL A 361 -11.10 -2.00 -15.62
C VAL A 361 -10.49 -0.65 -15.24
N SER A 362 -11.24 0.45 -15.42
CA SER A 362 -10.80 1.79 -15.03
C SER A 362 -10.47 1.88 -13.53
N GLY A 363 -11.35 1.33 -12.67
CA GLY A 363 -11.12 1.23 -11.23
C GLY A 363 -9.92 0.34 -10.88
N THR A 364 -9.78 -0.80 -11.56
CA THR A 364 -8.66 -1.73 -11.32
C THR A 364 -7.31 -1.11 -11.63
N CYS A 365 -7.19 -0.27 -12.66
CA CYS A 365 -5.97 0.52 -12.89
C CYS A 365 -5.61 1.40 -11.67
N GLY A 366 -6.62 1.97 -11.02
CA GLY A 366 -6.42 2.86 -9.87
C GLY A 366 -5.91 2.12 -8.62
N PHE A 367 -6.62 1.08 -8.15
CA PHE A 367 -6.20 0.37 -6.94
C PHE A 367 -5.06 -0.63 -7.19
N GLY A 368 -4.97 -1.18 -8.37
CA GLY A 368 -3.94 -2.16 -8.73
C GLY A 368 -2.54 -1.57 -8.92
N MET A 369 -2.41 -0.25 -9.00
CA MET A 369 -1.14 0.48 -8.97
C MET A 369 -1.10 1.61 -7.94
N GLY A 370 -2.09 1.74 -7.11
CA GLY A 370 -2.13 2.90 -6.22
C GLY A 370 -2.91 2.66 -4.94
N ALA A 371 -4.18 3.04 -4.99
CA ALA A 371 -5.06 2.95 -3.82
C ALA A 371 -6.54 3.01 -4.24
N THR A 372 -7.44 2.57 -3.36
CA THR A 372 -8.89 2.61 -3.58
C THR A 372 -9.42 4.02 -3.93
N PRO A 373 -8.95 5.14 -3.32
CA PRO A 373 -9.37 6.47 -3.76
C PRO A 373 -9.06 6.78 -5.23
N ASN A 374 -7.94 6.29 -5.75
CA ASN A 374 -7.58 6.45 -7.17
C ASN A 374 -8.52 5.65 -8.07
N ALA A 375 -8.93 4.45 -7.63
CA ALA A 375 -9.92 3.65 -8.33
C ALA A 375 -11.26 4.38 -8.44
N MET A 376 -11.72 4.96 -7.32
CA MET A 376 -12.97 5.75 -7.29
C MET A 376 -12.90 6.97 -8.20
N ALA A 377 -11.79 7.73 -8.15
CA ALA A 377 -11.59 8.88 -9.02
C ALA A 377 -11.57 8.49 -10.52
N ASN A 378 -10.93 7.38 -10.88
CA ASN A 378 -10.90 6.88 -12.25
C ASN A 378 -12.29 6.47 -12.73
N MET A 379 -13.05 5.75 -11.91
CA MET A 379 -14.43 5.36 -12.23
C MET A 379 -15.34 6.58 -12.37
N GLN A 380 -15.21 7.56 -11.47
CA GLN A 380 -16.01 8.79 -11.50
C GLN A 380 -15.80 9.53 -12.81
N VAL A 381 -14.56 9.72 -13.27
CA VAL A 381 -14.26 10.38 -14.56
C VAL A 381 -14.93 9.67 -15.75
N VAL A 382 -14.97 8.33 -15.73
CA VAL A 382 -15.63 7.54 -16.78
C VAL A 382 -17.15 7.66 -16.66
N CYS A 383 -17.69 7.49 -15.47
CA CYS A 383 -19.16 7.54 -15.25
C CYS A 383 -19.75 8.93 -15.48
N GLU A 384 -19.06 10.01 -15.10
CA GLU A 384 -19.50 11.39 -15.39
C GLU A 384 -19.57 11.69 -16.90
N LYS A 385 -18.68 11.05 -17.67
CA LYS A 385 -18.63 11.26 -19.12
C LYS A 385 -19.67 10.44 -19.88
N TYR A 386 -19.99 9.23 -19.42
CA TYR A 386 -20.79 8.28 -20.17
C TYR A 386 -22.10 7.90 -19.46
N ALA A 387 -22.05 7.03 -18.45
CA ALA A 387 -23.20 6.56 -17.68
C ALA A 387 -22.75 6.06 -16.28
N PRO A 388 -23.61 6.06 -15.28
CA PRO A 388 -23.31 5.45 -13.99
C PRO A 388 -23.15 3.92 -14.10
N SER A 389 -22.37 3.31 -13.20
CA SER A 389 -22.23 1.86 -13.07
C SER A 389 -22.32 1.49 -11.59
N ILE A 390 -23.50 1.18 -11.11
CA ILE A 390 -23.75 0.80 -9.69
C ILE A 390 -22.92 -0.43 -9.34
N LYS A 391 -22.87 -1.42 -10.23
CA LYS A 391 -22.12 -2.66 -10.06
C LYS A 391 -20.60 -2.40 -9.81
N ALA A 392 -19.97 -1.51 -10.58
CA ALA A 392 -18.56 -1.20 -10.38
C ALA A 392 -18.32 -0.45 -9.05
N TYR A 393 -19.21 0.49 -8.70
CA TYR A 393 -19.14 1.23 -7.44
C TYR A 393 -19.40 0.38 -6.20
N LEU A 394 -20.09 -0.76 -6.32
CA LEU A 394 -20.22 -1.74 -5.25
C LEU A 394 -19.00 -2.66 -5.16
N ILE A 395 -18.53 -3.20 -6.29
CA ILE A 395 -17.48 -4.23 -6.32
C ILE A 395 -16.11 -3.67 -5.95
N ILE A 396 -15.69 -2.53 -6.52
CA ILE A 396 -14.34 -1.98 -6.33
C ILE A 396 -14.05 -1.63 -4.88
N PRO A 397 -14.88 -0.85 -4.17
CA PRO A 397 -14.60 -0.53 -2.77
C PRO A 397 -14.59 -1.77 -1.88
N LEU A 398 -15.59 -2.67 -2.07
CA LEU A 398 -15.70 -3.86 -1.23
C LEU A 398 -14.53 -4.82 -1.42
N VAL A 399 -14.12 -5.08 -2.65
CA VAL A 399 -12.99 -5.99 -2.91
C VAL A 399 -11.65 -5.28 -2.67
N GLY A 400 -11.49 -4.05 -3.17
CA GLY A 400 -10.25 -3.29 -3.12
C GLY A 400 -9.87 -2.85 -1.71
N SER A 401 -10.84 -2.46 -0.86
CA SER A 401 -10.53 -2.01 0.51
C SER A 401 -10.67 -3.11 1.56
N LEU A 402 -11.64 -4.04 1.40
CA LEU A 402 -11.91 -5.04 2.44
C LEU A 402 -11.01 -6.29 2.32
N PHE A 403 -10.68 -6.70 1.11
CA PHE A 403 -10.00 -7.99 0.88
C PHE A 403 -8.63 -7.85 0.24
N ALA A 404 -8.40 -6.87 -0.63
CA ALA A 404 -7.15 -6.77 -1.38
C ALA A 404 -5.94 -6.61 -0.46
N ASP A 405 -5.98 -5.72 0.53
CA ASP A 405 -4.87 -5.49 1.46
C ASP A 405 -4.59 -6.72 2.33
N PHE A 406 -5.65 -7.40 2.78
CA PHE A 406 -5.54 -8.63 3.55
C PHE A 406 -4.85 -9.74 2.74
N LEU A 407 -5.37 -10.02 1.54
CA LEU A 407 -4.84 -11.08 0.67
C LEU A 407 -3.45 -10.75 0.13
N ASN A 408 -3.20 -9.46 -0.16
CA ASN A 408 -1.89 -8.98 -0.58
C ASN A 408 -0.82 -9.23 0.49
N SER A 409 -1.10 -8.89 1.74
CA SER A 409 -0.17 -9.09 2.84
C SER A 409 0.17 -10.58 3.05
N LEU A 410 -0.82 -11.47 2.92
CA LEU A 410 -0.59 -12.92 2.96
C LEU A 410 0.24 -13.39 1.77
N ALA A 411 -0.08 -12.94 0.54
CA ALA A 411 0.65 -13.31 -0.67
C ALA A 411 2.11 -12.86 -0.60
N ILE A 412 2.37 -11.61 -0.20
CA ILE A 412 3.73 -11.07 -0.05
C ILE A 412 4.53 -11.92 0.93
N THR A 413 3.95 -12.24 2.09
CA THR A 413 4.60 -13.08 3.10
C THR A 413 4.98 -14.45 2.53
N LEU A 414 4.09 -15.08 1.73
CA LEU A 414 4.39 -16.33 1.04
C LEU A 414 5.54 -16.16 0.02
N PHE A 415 5.52 -15.12 -0.81
CA PHE A 415 6.57 -14.87 -1.80
C PHE A 415 7.94 -14.64 -1.14
N ILE A 416 8.01 -13.88 -0.06
CA ILE A 416 9.26 -13.64 0.69
C ILE A 416 9.85 -14.94 1.24
N ASN A 417 8.99 -15.86 1.73
CA ASN A 417 9.44 -17.13 2.28
C ASN A 417 9.77 -18.20 1.21
N LEU A 418 9.35 -17.99 -0.05
CA LEU A 418 9.65 -18.92 -1.16
C LEU A 418 10.91 -18.55 -1.95
N ILE A 419 11.45 -17.35 -1.76
CA ILE A 419 12.65 -16.83 -2.43
C ILE A 419 13.88 -17.04 -1.56
#